data_70f67ef4e494d11773ab25c07d2b9b5d
#
_entry.id   70f67ef4e494d11773ab25c07d2b9b5d
#
_cell.length_a   1.000
_cell.length_b   1.000
_cell.length_c   1.000
_cell.angle_alpha   90.00
_cell.angle_beta   90.00
_cell.angle_gamma   90.00
#
_symmetry.space_group_name_H-M   'P 1'
#
loop_
_entity.id
_entity.type
_entity.pdbx_description
1 polymer ?
#
loop_
_entity_poly.entity_id
_entity_poly.type
_entity_poly.pdbx_seq_one_letter_code
_entity_poly.pdbx_strand_id
1 'polypeptide(L)'
;MAAFSLIFVPNAEAATCSPKVAAPFLSTTISGNQNDEIIGISSTKKIWIVAGNVVGDFLGTTPLNPLGGVDSLVSAFDSSGVNVWSLRVGTSEDDVATAIAVDSKEQIWIAGLAQSEKNPTAVTTPESATSTVQTQSSQTSTVQTFNPDSVTAQTVKPVRKDLKFITVAQVDKNGLLINRFANATNNSGYVTAIIPGSTGIFLIGIEITKSGGERSFVQSLSSAGEFGSKFYFGKSATTLTSGVLNKDKTLTLVGNSAETLANKSVAGKVDGIILNVSPSDGKILKIVRSNGVGATRSWKSAAGNLTVGGTSKTKSLNEGVISQFSTTGSVLWSKRYAGASAAINNSAVVAVLTTQSNSLLKSKAGDVVVYQFDKKGDPKLGGRIPLSTEIVGLRSQSGLGTCVATKASDGSFVLTQLPF
;
A
#
# COMPACT_ATOMS: atom_id res chain seq x y z
N MET A 1 28.39 -29.06 11.84
CA MET A 1 27.02 -29.02 12.37
C MET A 1 26.94 -27.96 13.45
N ALA A 2 26.41 -26.78 13.15
CA ALA A 2 26.21 -25.74 14.16
C ALA A 2 24.72 -25.74 14.52
N ALA A 3 24.40 -26.15 15.71
CA ALA A 3 23.07 -26.17 16.26
C ALA A 3 22.61 -24.73 16.49
N PHE A 4 21.61 -24.27 15.73
CA PHE A 4 20.91 -23.02 16.02
C PHE A 4 19.92 -23.28 17.16
N SER A 5 20.27 -22.80 18.34
CA SER A 5 19.42 -22.78 19.51
C SER A 5 18.22 -21.85 19.23
N LEU A 6 17.03 -22.40 19.23
CA LEU A 6 15.77 -21.62 19.26
C LEU A 6 15.75 -20.89 20.61
N ILE A 7 16.02 -19.59 20.59
CA ILE A 7 15.71 -18.74 21.73
C ILE A 7 14.21 -18.55 21.73
N PHE A 8 13.52 -19.36 22.54
CA PHE A 8 12.19 -19.03 23.04
C PHE A 8 12.37 -17.76 23.88
N VAL A 9 12.00 -16.61 23.35
CA VAL A 9 11.82 -15.41 24.16
C VAL A 9 10.54 -15.67 24.96
N PRO A 10 10.62 -15.83 26.30
CA PRO A 10 9.42 -15.94 27.11
C PRO A 10 8.56 -14.71 26.86
N ASN A 11 7.25 -14.87 26.96
CA ASN A 11 6.31 -13.75 27.00
C ASN A 11 6.78 -12.78 28.08
N ALA A 12 7.57 -11.78 27.70
CA ALA A 12 7.82 -10.65 28.56
C ALA A 12 6.46 -9.98 28.72
N GLU A 13 5.87 -10.12 29.88
CA GLU A 13 4.81 -9.23 30.33
C GLU A 13 5.31 -7.83 30.05
N ALA A 14 4.64 -7.16 29.12
CA ALA A 14 5.00 -5.82 28.72
C ALA A 14 4.91 -4.96 29.96
N ALA A 15 6.03 -4.46 30.43
CA ALA A 15 6.05 -3.39 31.42
C ALA A 15 5.08 -2.32 30.92
N THR A 16 4.08 -2.02 31.72
CA THR A 16 2.88 -1.25 31.39
C THR A 16 3.18 0.23 31.24
N CYS A 17 3.91 0.62 30.22
CA CYS A 17 3.81 1.98 29.73
C CYS A 17 2.52 2.06 28.90
N SER A 18 1.42 2.40 29.55
CA SER A 18 0.20 2.73 28.83
C SER A 18 0.49 3.89 27.89
N PRO A 19 0.24 3.77 26.58
CA PRO A 19 0.47 4.85 25.65
C PRO A 19 -0.41 6.05 26.04
N LYS A 20 0.11 7.26 25.89
CA LYS A 20 -0.71 8.45 26.01
C LYS A 20 -1.78 8.39 24.92
N VAL A 21 -3.06 8.46 25.33
CA VAL A 21 -4.18 8.39 24.38
C VAL A 21 -4.31 9.72 23.67
N ALA A 22 -4.26 9.67 22.34
CA ALA A 22 -4.54 10.79 21.47
C ALA A 22 -5.95 10.59 20.87
N ALA A 23 -6.81 11.58 21.02
CA ALA A 23 -8.09 11.60 20.33
C ALA A 23 -7.87 11.94 18.84
N PRO A 24 -8.62 11.35 17.92
CA PRO A 24 -8.70 11.85 16.55
C PRO A 24 -9.18 13.30 16.59
N PHE A 25 -8.52 14.19 15.87
CA PHE A 25 -8.96 15.58 15.77
C PHE A 25 -9.82 15.83 14.54
N LEU A 26 -9.82 14.89 13.59
CA LEU A 26 -10.64 14.98 12.40
C LEU A 26 -11.00 13.57 11.89
N SER A 27 -12.24 13.43 11.44
CA SER A 27 -12.69 12.27 10.68
C SER A 27 -13.54 12.75 9.51
N THR A 28 -13.13 12.42 8.31
CA THR A 28 -13.85 12.77 7.07
C THR A 28 -14.30 11.49 6.40
N THR A 29 -15.61 11.38 6.14
CA THR A 29 -16.16 10.27 5.37
C THR A 29 -16.12 10.60 3.89
N ILE A 30 -15.55 9.70 3.11
CA ILE A 30 -15.59 9.73 1.64
C ILE A 30 -16.65 8.72 1.22
N SER A 31 -17.75 9.20 0.69
CA SER A 31 -18.84 8.35 0.21
C SER A 31 -18.72 8.20 -1.30
N GLY A 32 -18.69 6.97 -1.76
CA GLY A 32 -18.82 6.59 -3.15
C GLY A 32 -20.03 5.68 -3.35
N ASN A 33 -20.19 5.12 -4.53
CA ASN A 33 -21.10 4.01 -4.72
C ASN A 33 -20.47 2.69 -4.22
N GLN A 34 -21.22 1.59 -4.20
CA GLN A 34 -20.76 0.29 -3.67
C GLN A 34 -19.56 -0.30 -4.43
N ASN A 35 -19.27 0.22 -5.62
CA ASN A 35 -18.18 -0.26 -6.49
C ASN A 35 -16.96 0.67 -6.46
N ASP A 36 -17.03 1.76 -5.71
CA ASP A 36 -15.89 2.66 -5.54
C ASP A 36 -14.95 2.12 -4.47
N GLU A 37 -13.67 2.40 -4.62
CA GLU A 37 -12.65 1.83 -3.75
C GLU A 37 -11.46 2.76 -3.56
N ILE A 38 -10.99 2.86 -2.33
CA ILE A 38 -9.72 3.53 -2.00
C ILE A 38 -8.62 2.47 -1.96
N ILE A 39 -7.55 2.70 -2.72
CA ILE A 39 -6.40 1.78 -2.83
C ILE A 39 -5.22 2.21 -1.99
N GLY A 40 -5.17 3.46 -1.55
CA GLY A 40 -4.06 3.95 -0.75
C GLY A 40 -4.13 5.43 -0.43
N ILE A 41 -3.23 5.82 0.47
CA ILE A 41 -3.06 7.19 0.92
C ILE A 41 -1.58 7.58 0.86
N SER A 42 -1.32 8.82 0.46
CA SER A 42 -0.01 9.47 0.52
C SER A 42 -0.14 10.91 1.00
N SER A 43 0.92 11.70 0.96
CA SER A 43 0.86 13.11 1.37
C SER A 43 1.92 13.94 0.67
N THR A 44 1.58 15.18 0.37
CA THR A 44 2.56 16.25 0.21
C THR A 44 2.89 16.84 1.59
N LYS A 45 3.60 17.97 1.64
CA LYS A 45 3.88 18.66 2.91
C LYS A 45 2.63 19.27 3.55
N LYS A 46 1.58 19.55 2.77
CA LYS A 46 0.43 20.34 3.20
C LYS A 46 -0.93 19.64 3.07
N ILE A 47 -1.02 18.60 2.25
CA ILE A 47 -2.30 17.93 1.92
C ILE A 47 -2.14 16.42 1.96
N TRP A 48 -3.22 15.74 2.30
CA TRP A 48 -3.38 14.31 2.16
C TRP A 48 -3.84 13.98 0.76
N ILE A 49 -3.28 12.93 0.17
CA ILE A 49 -3.63 12.45 -1.16
C ILE A 49 -4.19 11.03 -1.01
N VAL A 50 -5.38 10.83 -1.53
CA VAL A 50 -6.07 9.55 -1.57
C VAL A 50 -6.19 9.10 -3.01
N ALA A 51 -5.86 7.86 -3.29
CA ALA A 51 -6.10 7.26 -4.60
C ALA A 51 -7.11 6.12 -4.50
N GLY A 52 -7.89 5.95 -5.55
CA GLY A 52 -8.94 4.94 -5.61
C GLY A 52 -9.36 4.61 -7.03
N ASN A 53 -10.40 3.81 -7.11
CA ASN A 53 -11.07 3.42 -8.33
C ASN A 53 -12.55 3.76 -8.21
N VAL A 54 -13.15 4.27 -9.27
CA VAL A 54 -14.55 4.69 -9.30
C VAL A 54 -15.25 4.13 -10.51
N VAL A 55 -16.52 3.77 -10.31
CA VAL A 55 -17.40 3.24 -11.34
C VAL A 55 -18.63 4.12 -11.44
N GLY A 56 -18.90 4.64 -12.63
CA GLY A 56 -20.01 5.59 -12.82
C GLY A 56 -19.71 6.96 -12.22
N ASP A 57 -20.75 7.66 -11.78
CA ASP A 57 -20.61 8.98 -11.17
C ASP A 57 -20.04 8.86 -9.77
N PHE A 58 -18.98 9.61 -9.49
CA PHE A 58 -18.45 9.73 -8.15
C PHE A 58 -19.29 10.75 -7.38
N LEU A 59 -19.99 10.28 -6.34
CA LEU A 59 -20.88 11.09 -5.50
C LEU A 59 -20.20 11.66 -4.25
N GLY A 60 -18.86 11.64 -4.22
CA GLY A 60 -18.09 12.13 -3.09
C GLY A 60 -18.24 13.64 -2.84
N THR A 61 -17.13 14.33 -2.63
CA THR A 61 -17.12 15.77 -2.34
C THR A 61 -17.50 16.64 -3.54
N THR A 62 -17.21 16.17 -4.76
CA THR A 62 -17.59 16.85 -6.00
C THR A 62 -17.83 15.81 -7.10
N PRO A 63 -18.98 15.87 -7.79
CA PRO A 63 -19.27 14.96 -8.89
C PRO A 63 -18.23 15.06 -10.01
N LEU A 64 -17.75 13.92 -10.49
CA LEU A 64 -16.88 13.81 -11.67
C LEU A 64 -17.52 12.82 -12.64
N ASN A 65 -17.79 13.27 -13.85
CA ASN A 65 -18.39 12.41 -14.87
C ASN A 65 -17.51 11.19 -15.18
N PRO A 66 -18.12 10.01 -15.40
CA PRO A 66 -17.40 8.82 -15.79
C PRO A 66 -16.73 9.00 -17.15
N LEU A 67 -15.54 8.44 -17.31
CA LEU A 67 -14.77 8.46 -18.56
C LEU A 67 -14.89 7.13 -19.29
N GLY A 68 -15.08 6.04 -18.53
CA GLY A 68 -15.19 4.69 -19.06
C GLY A 68 -15.90 3.74 -18.10
N GLY A 69 -15.40 2.55 -17.96
CA GLY A 69 -15.87 1.55 -17.00
C GLY A 69 -15.39 1.86 -15.59
N VAL A 70 -14.22 1.37 -15.22
CA VAL A 70 -13.53 1.74 -13.98
C VAL A 70 -12.50 2.81 -14.31
N ASP A 71 -12.50 3.91 -13.58
CA ASP A 71 -11.52 4.98 -13.72
C ASP A 71 -10.72 5.16 -12.44
N SER A 72 -9.45 5.56 -12.58
CA SER A 72 -8.63 5.96 -11.46
C SER A 72 -9.08 7.31 -10.91
N LEU A 73 -9.20 7.42 -9.59
CA LEU A 73 -9.51 8.65 -8.86
C LEU A 73 -8.34 9.03 -7.97
N VAL A 74 -8.04 10.33 -7.93
CA VAL A 74 -7.12 10.92 -6.95
C VAL A 74 -7.80 12.13 -6.33
N SER A 75 -7.83 12.20 -5.00
CA SER A 75 -8.43 13.30 -4.27
C SER A 75 -7.47 13.85 -3.23
N ALA A 76 -7.44 15.16 -3.11
CA ALA A 76 -6.63 15.87 -2.14
C ALA A 76 -7.49 16.48 -1.04
N PHE A 77 -7.01 16.36 0.20
CA PHE A 77 -7.66 16.90 1.39
C PHE A 77 -6.67 17.72 2.18
N ASP A 78 -7.10 18.87 2.66
CA ASP A 78 -6.30 19.70 3.56
C ASP A 78 -6.28 19.12 4.99
N SER A 79 -5.58 19.81 5.90
CA SER A 79 -5.50 19.42 7.31
C SER A 79 -6.83 19.52 8.06
N SER A 80 -7.83 20.20 7.52
CA SER A 80 -9.20 20.26 8.07
C SER A 80 -10.13 19.21 7.46
N GLY A 81 -9.61 18.34 6.56
CA GLY A 81 -10.38 17.29 5.89
C GLY A 81 -11.28 17.79 4.76
N VAL A 82 -11.10 19.06 4.38
CA VAL A 82 -11.81 19.61 3.22
C VAL A 82 -11.15 19.13 1.94
N ASN A 83 -11.96 18.66 0.99
CA ASN A 83 -11.46 18.31 -0.33
C ASN A 83 -10.98 19.57 -1.05
N VAL A 84 -9.72 19.59 -1.47
CA VAL A 84 -9.08 20.71 -2.18
C VAL A 84 -9.28 20.57 -3.68
N TRP A 85 -9.09 19.35 -4.17
CA TRP A 85 -9.33 18.98 -5.57
C TRP A 85 -9.52 17.47 -5.69
N SER A 86 -10.17 17.06 -6.75
CA SER A 86 -10.26 15.66 -7.18
C SER A 86 -9.94 15.56 -8.66
N LEU A 87 -9.24 14.51 -9.04
CA LEU A 87 -8.84 14.22 -10.41
C LEU A 87 -9.31 12.82 -10.77
N ARG A 88 -10.08 12.69 -11.85
CA ARG A 88 -10.44 11.43 -12.47
C ARG A 88 -9.61 11.24 -13.72
N VAL A 89 -8.99 10.08 -13.85
CA VAL A 89 -8.12 9.73 -14.98
C VAL A 89 -8.56 8.38 -15.52
N GLY A 90 -8.91 8.33 -16.78
CA GLY A 90 -9.33 7.09 -17.44
C GLY A 90 -9.45 7.23 -18.94
N THR A 91 -9.78 6.13 -19.59
CA THR A 91 -10.13 6.04 -21.00
C THR A 91 -11.59 5.61 -21.13
N SER A 92 -12.07 5.33 -22.33
CA SER A 92 -13.38 4.70 -22.54
C SER A 92 -13.47 3.24 -22.08
N GLU A 93 -12.37 2.69 -21.60
CA GLU A 93 -12.22 1.33 -21.10
C GLU A 93 -11.90 1.36 -19.60
N ASP A 94 -11.50 0.22 -19.03
CA ASP A 94 -11.13 0.15 -17.60
C ASP A 94 -9.69 0.60 -17.38
N ASP A 95 -9.52 1.54 -16.46
CA ASP A 95 -8.24 2.08 -15.97
C ASP A 95 -8.20 1.98 -14.43
N VAL A 96 -7.52 0.97 -13.92
CA VAL A 96 -7.54 0.60 -12.50
C VAL A 96 -6.25 1.05 -11.82
N ALA A 97 -6.34 1.96 -10.85
CA ALA A 97 -5.23 2.29 -9.97
C ALA A 97 -4.95 1.17 -8.97
N THR A 98 -3.69 0.91 -8.68
CA THR A 98 -3.26 -0.13 -7.73
C THR A 98 -2.23 0.33 -6.72
N ALA A 99 -1.53 1.44 -6.96
CA ALA A 99 -0.55 2.00 -6.05
C ALA A 99 -0.43 3.51 -6.19
N ILE A 100 -0.08 4.18 -5.09
CA ILE A 100 0.18 5.62 -5.04
C ILE A 100 1.45 5.93 -4.26
N ALA A 101 2.19 6.94 -4.70
CA ALA A 101 3.27 7.55 -3.93
C ALA A 101 3.39 9.05 -4.25
N VAL A 102 4.01 9.80 -3.34
CA VAL A 102 4.40 11.19 -3.55
C VAL A 102 5.91 11.27 -3.43
N ASP A 103 6.56 11.92 -4.38
CA ASP A 103 8.01 12.09 -4.40
C ASP A 103 8.47 13.34 -3.61
N SER A 104 9.78 13.55 -3.55
CA SER A 104 10.38 14.69 -2.84
C SER A 104 10.09 16.05 -3.47
N LYS A 105 9.63 16.09 -4.73
CA LYS A 105 9.20 17.29 -5.45
C LYS A 105 7.69 17.52 -5.32
N GLU A 106 7.02 16.73 -4.46
CA GLU A 106 5.57 16.74 -4.25
C GLU A 106 4.77 16.36 -5.51
N GLN A 107 5.39 15.62 -6.44
CA GLN A 107 4.69 15.01 -7.57
C GLN A 107 4.03 13.71 -7.10
N ILE A 108 2.81 13.51 -7.53
CA ILE A 108 1.98 12.37 -7.18
C ILE A 108 2.08 11.36 -8.31
N TRP A 109 2.44 10.14 -7.97
CA TRP A 109 2.60 9.01 -8.89
C TRP A 109 1.54 7.98 -8.60
N ILE A 110 0.74 7.64 -9.59
CA ILE A 110 -0.31 6.62 -9.51
C ILE A 110 0.04 5.53 -10.51
N ALA A 111 0.29 4.32 -10.04
CA ALA A 111 0.45 3.18 -10.92
C ALA A 111 -0.83 2.35 -10.94
N GLY A 112 -1.07 1.72 -12.07
CA GLY A 112 -2.26 0.94 -12.29
C GLY A 112 -2.16 0.02 -13.49
N LEU A 113 -3.30 -0.42 -13.93
CA LEU A 113 -3.48 -1.27 -15.10
C LEU A 113 -4.56 -0.66 -16.01
N ALA A 114 -4.43 -0.87 -17.32
CA ALA A 114 -5.42 -0.47 -18.29
C ALA A 114 -5.65 -1.55 -19.35
N GLN A 115 -6.82 -1.52 -19.98
CA GLN A 115 -7.10 -2.34 -21.15
C GLN A 115 -6.43 -1.80 -22.41
N SER A 116 -6.18 -0.49 -22.44
CA SER A 116 -5.67 0.22 -23.62
C SER A 116 -4.47 1.10 -23.28
N GLU A 117 -3.60 1.32 -24.25
CA GLU A 117 -2.50 2.29 -24.16
C GLU A 117 -2.92 3.72 -24.55
N LYS A 118 -4.17 3.92 -24.94
CA LYS A 118 -4.69 5.24 -25.36
C LYS A 118 -4.42 6.29 -24.29
N ASN A 119 -4.20 7.52 -24.72
CA ASN A 119 -4.08 8.64 -23.80
C ASN A 119 -5.37 8.80 -23.01
N PRO A 120 -5.31 8.91 -21.69
CA PRO A 120 -6.46 9.09 -20.86
C PRO A 120 -7.00 10.50 -21.00
N THR A 121 -8.29 10.65 -20.71
CA THR A 121 -8.89 11.92 -20.34
C THR A 121 -8.66 12.16 -18.85
N ALA A 122 -8.45 13.41 -18.47
CA ALA A 122 -8.36 13.83 -17.09
C ALA A 122 -9.40 14.91 -16.83
N VAL A 123 -10.17 14.75 -15.76
CA VAL A 123 -11.16 15.75 -15.32
C VAL A 123 -10.84 16.11 -13.87
N THR A 124 -10.65 17.41 -13.62
CA THR A 124 -10.31 17.96 -12.29
C THR A 124 -11.41 18.85 -11.74
N THR A 125 -11.50 18.90 -10.43
CA THR A 125 -12.30 19.88 -9.68
C THR A 125 -11.44 20.56 -8.59
N PRO A 126 -11.65 21.85 -8.28
CA PRO A 126 -12.56 22.77 -8.97
C PRO A 126 -12.09 23.09 -10.39
N GLU A 127 -13.01 23.43 -11.27
CA GLU A 127 -12.73 23.86 -12.65
C GLU A 127 -11.89 25.14 -12.65
N SER A 128 -10.61 25.05 -12.41
CA SER A 128 -9.68 26.19 -12.47
C SER A 128 -8.60 26.04 -13.54
N ALA A 129 -8.65 24.96 -14.30
CA ALA A 129 -7.77 24.79 -15.45
C ALA A 129 -8.64 24.46 -16.65
N THR A 130 -8.44 25.16 -17.73
CA THR A 130 -9.04 24.93 -19.05
C THR A 130 -8.96 23.46 -19.42
N SER A 131 -9.95 22.69 -19.00
CA SER A 131 -10.09 21.31 -19.41
C SER A 131 -10.85 21.28 -20.73
N THR A 132 -10.26 20.65 -21.72
CA THR A 132 -10.96 20.29 -22.93
C THR A 132 -12.16 19.42 -22.55
N VAL A 133 -13.36 19.95 -22.70
CA VAL A 133 -14.62 19.21 -22.51
C VAL A 133 -14.62 18.04 -23.48
N GLN A 134 -14.66 16.83 -22.95
CA GLN A 134 -14.79 15.62 -23.74
C GLN A 134 -16.26 15.26 -23.87
N THR A 135 -16.70 15.07 -25.10
CA THR A 135 -18.02 14.57 -25.44
C THR A 135 -18.17 13.12 -24.99
N GLN A 136 -19.16 12.85 -24.17
CA GLN A 136 -19.53 11.51 -23.73
C GLN A 136 -19.91 10.62 -24.93
N SER A 137 -19.32 9.46 -25.02
CA SER A 137 -19.92 8.34 -25.73
C SER A 137 -20.53 7.39 -24.69
N SER A 138 -21.85 7.34 -24.65
CA SER A 138 -22.60 6.38 -23.86
C SER A 138 -22.43 4.98 -24.46
N GLN A 139 -21.56 4.18 -23.91
CA GLN A 139 -21.59 2.74 -24.12
C GLN A 139 -21.88 2.06 -22.79
N THR A 140 -23.01 1.39 -22.73
CA THR A 140 -23.37 0.42 -21.70
C THR A 140 -22.43 -0.78 -21.85
N SER A 141 -21.26 -0.73 -21.22
CA SER A 141 -20.45 -1.92 -21.03
C SER A 141 -20.92 -2.60 -19.75
N THR A 142 -21.15 -3.91 -19.81
CA THR A 142 -21.30 -4.75 -18.63
C THR A 142 -19.98 -4.69 -17.83
N VAL A 143 -19.95 -3.82 -16.83
CA VAL A 143 -18.82 -3.63 -15.96
C VAL A 143 -18.63 -4.91 -15.14
N GLN A 144 -17.60 -5.67 -15.44
CA GLN A 144 -17.12 -6.67 -14.49
C GLN A 144 -16.42 -5.90 -13.37
N THR A 145 -17.01 -5.94 -12.20
CA THR A 145 -16.48 -5.30 -10.99
C THR A 145 -15.10 -5.88 -10.72
N PHE A 146 -14.08 -5.09 -10.93
CA PHE A 146 -12.75 -5.39 -10.44
C PHE A 146 -12.74 -5.02 -8.96
N ASN A 147 -12.44 -5.98 -8.09
CA ASN A 147 -12.29 -5.74 -6.68
C ASN A 147 -10.79 -5.60 -6.36
N PRO A 148 -10.27 -4.38 -6.12
CA PRO A 148 -8.88 -4.17 -5.72
C PRO A 148 -8.54 -4.79 -4.37
N ASP A 149 -9.51 -5.13 -3.50
CA ASP A 149 -9.25 -5.98 -2.33
C ASP A 149 -8.61 -7.31 -2.72
N SER A 150 -8.89 -7.80 -3.92
CA SER A 150 -8.20 -8.96 -4.47
C SER A 150 -6.74 -8.65 -4.84
N VAL A 151 -6.40 -7.39 -5.05
CA VAL A 151 -5.05 -6.90 -5.39
C VAL A 151 -4.22 -6.66 -4.14
N THR A 152 -4.85 -6.19 -3.07
CA THR A 152 -4.19 -5.95 -1.78
C THR A 152 -4.27 -7.14 -0.84
N ALA A 153 -5.30 -7.96 -0.96
CA ALA A 153 -5.40 -9.23 -0.27
C ALA A 153 -4.48 -10.26 -0.95
N GLN A 154 -3.67 -10.92 -0.20
CA GLN A 154 -2.60 -11.83 -0.61
C GLN A 154 -3.02 -13.11 -1.35
N THR A 155 -4.25 -13.22 -1.74
CA THR A 155 -4.75 -14.25 -2.62
C THR A 155 -5.32 -13.58 -3.85
N VAL A 156 -4.46 -13.38 -4.81
CA VAL A 156 -4.82 -12.90 -6.14
C VAL A 156 -5.87 -13.83 -6.74
N LYS A 157 -7.10 -13.36 -6.85
CA LYS A 157 -8.16 -14.05 -7.58
C LYS A 157 -8.87 -13.07 -8.48
N PRO A 158 -9.17 -13.53 -9.68
CA PRO A 158 -8.17 -13.68 -10.74
C PRO A 158 -7.78 -12.30 -11.20
N VAL A 159 -6.47 -12.07 -11.34
CA VAL A 159 -5.99 -10.89 -12.06
C VAL A 159 -6.67 -10.84 -13.42
N ARG A 160 -7.32 -9.74 -13.73
CA ARG A 160 -8.02 -9.56 -15.00
C ARG A 160 -7.02 -9.69 -16.16
N LYS A 161 -7.30 -10.62 -17.06
CA LYS A 161 -6.44 -10.90 -18.22
C LYS A 161 -6.57 -9.87 -19.34
N ASP A 162 -7.62 -9.08 -19.31
CA ASP A 162 -7.90 -8.03 -20.27
C ASP A 162 -7.14 -6.71 -19.95
N LEU A 163 -6.65 -6.54 -18.73
CA LEU A 163 -5.78 -5.41 -18.35
C LEU A 163 -4.34 -5.70 -18.79
N LYS A 164 -3.97 -5.19 -19.97
CA LYS A 164 -2.72 -5.56 -20.67
C LYS A 164 -1.60 -4.55 -20.56
N PHE A 165 -1.86 -3.41 -19.91
CA PHE A 165 -0.88 -2.34 -19.79
C PHE A 165 -0.67 -1.98 -18.33
N ILE A 166 0.58 -1.93 -17.88
CA ILE A 166 0.93 -1.21 -16.68
C ILE A 166 0.93 0.26 -17.03
N THR A 167 0.16 1.06 -16.30
CA THR A 167 0.07 2.50 -16.50
C THR A 167 0.61 3.24 -15.30
N VAL A 168 1.19 4.42 -15.54
CA VAL A 168 1.64 5.33 -14.49
C VAL A 168 1.22 6.74 -14.86
N ALA A 169 0.41 7.36 -14.02
CA ALA A 169 0.06 8.77 -14.12
C ALA A 169 0.96 9.58 -13.18
N GLN A 170 1.43 10.71 -13.67
CA GLN A 170 2.16 11.72 -12.90
C GLN A 170 1.28 12.96 -12.78
N VAL A 171 0.99 13.37 -11.57
CA VAL A 171 0.10 14.49 -11.25
C VAL A 171 0.85 15.50 -10.39
N ASP A 172 0.63 16.78 -10.61
CA ASP A 172 1.20 17.82 -9.77
C ASP A 172 0.42 17.96 -8.44
N LYS A 173 0.95 18.73 -7.52
CA LYS A 173 0.31 18.97 -6.20
C LYS A 173 -1.03 19.72 -6.29
N ASN A 174 -1.36 20.32 -7.42
CA ASN A 174 -2.61 21.05 -7.65
C ASN A 174 -3.67 20.19 -8.37
N GLY A 175 -3.36 18.93 -8.65
CA GLY A 175 -4.26 17.99 -9.30
C GLY A 175 -4.21 18.03 -10.84
N LEU A 176 -3.18 18.62 -11.44
CA LEU A 176 -3.00 18.61 -12.88
C LEU A 176 -2.27 17.34 -13.32
N LEU A 177 -2.83 16.59 -14.24
CA LEU A 177 -2.16 15.48 -14.92
C LEU A 177 -1.02 16.02 -15.77
N ILE A 178 0.23 15.68 -15.42
CA ILE A 178 1.44 16.10 -16.13
C ILE A 178 1.74 15.11 -17.26
N ASN A 179 1.81 13.82 -16.92
CA ASN A 179 2.18 12.77 -17.82
C ASN A 179 1.39 11.47 -17.53
N ARG A 180 1.22 10.65 -18.55
CA ARG A 180 0.85 9.25 -18.41
C ARG A 180 1.80 8.40 -19.25
N PHE A 181 2.27 7.34 -18.64
CA PHE A 181 3.13 6.34 -19.26
C PHE A 181 2.39 5.01 -19.28
N ALA A 182 2.57 4.25 -20.35
CA ALA A 182 2.02 2.90 -20.46
C ALA A 182 3.07 1.92 -20.97
N ASN A 183 3.07 0.71 -20.42
CA ASN A 183 3.96 -0.36 -20.83
C ASN A 183 3.17 -1.66 -20.96
N ALA A 184 3.17 -2.25 -22.16
CA ALA A 184 2.48 -3.50 -22.41
C ALA A 184 3.03 -4.65 -21.54
N THR A 185 2.16 -5.51 -21.06
CA THR A 185 2.52 -6.69 -20.30
C THR A 185 2.13 -7.96 -21.05
N ASN A 186 3.05 -8.93 -21.11
CA ASN A 186 2.79 -10.22 -21.74
C ASN A 186 2.07 -11.20 -20.80
N ASN A 187 2.06 -10.91 -19.51
CA ASN A 187 1.46 -11.71 -18.46
C ASN A 187 0.51 -10.86 -17.64
N SER A 188 -0.55 -11.47 -17.15
CA SER A 188 -1.39 -10.79 -16.15
C SER A 188 -0.56 -10.44 -14.92
N GLY A 189 -0.72 -9.23 -14.41
CA GLY A 189 0.03 -8.77 -13.23
C GLY A 189 -0.45 -7.39 -12.81
N TYR A 190 0.12 -6.86 -11.74
CA TYR A 190 -0.24 -5.55 -11.20
C TYR A 190 0.90 -4.94 -10.38
N VAL A 191 0.86 -3.63 -10.19
CA VAL A 191 1.82 -2.90 -9.34
C VAL A 191 1.30 -2.91 -7.91
N THR A 192 2.15 -3.34 -6.97
CA THR A 192 1.83 -3.39 -5.53
C THR A 192 2.31 -2.16 -4.78
N ALA A 193 3.38 -1.51 -5.27
CA ALA A 193 3.92 -0.31 -4.65
C ALA A 193 4.76 0.52 -5.61
N ILE A 194 4.89 1.80 -5.30
CA ILE A 194 5.79 2.75 -5.97
C ILE A 194 6.82 3.23 -4.96
N ILE A 195 8.09 3.21 -5.34
CA ILE A 195 9.19 3.77 -4.56
C ILE A 195 9.71 4.99 -5.30
N PRO A 196 9.52 6.22 -4.80
CA PRO A 196 10.08 7.40 -5.40
C PRO A 196 11.61 7.41 -5.33
N GLY A 197 12.24 7.78 -6.45
CA GLY A 197 13.67 8.03 -6.58
C GLY A 197 13.97 9.49 -6.91
N SER A 198 15.24 9.82 -7.12
CA SER A 198 15.66 11.19 -7.48
C SER A 198 15.40 11.52 -8.96
N THR A 199 15.42 10.53 -9.84
CA THR A 199 15.33 10.68 -11.30
C THR A 199 14.15 9.95 -11.92
N GLY A 200 13.22 9.50 -11.10
CA GLY A 200 12.06 8.69 -11.49
C GLY A 200 11.56 7.86 -10.32
N ILE A 201 10.95 6.74 -10.63
CA ILE A 201 10.36 5.85 -9.64
C ILE A 201 10.78 4.40 -9.89
N PHE A 202 10.59 3.55 -8.88
CA PHE A 202 10.62 2.10 -9.03
C PHE A 202 9.22 1.55 -8.78
N LEU A 203 8.75 0.71 -9.68
CA LEU A 203 7.51 -0.03 -9.57
C LEU A 203 7.84 -1.41 -8.98
N ILE A 204 7.18 -1.76 -7.89
CA ILE A 204 7.14 -3.14 -7.39
C ILE A 204 5.85 -3.74 -7.90
N GLY A 205 5.89 -4.94 -8.43
CA GLY A 205 4.68 -5.59 -8.92
C GLY A 205 4.75 -7.11 -8.86
N ILE A 206 3.66 -7.73 -9.25
CA ILE A 206 3.47 -9.17 -9.31
C ILE A 206 3.05 -9.52 -10.72
N GLU A 207 3.60 -10.61 -11.24
CA GLU A 207 3.14 -11.25 -12.47
C GLU A 207 2.67 -12.66 -12.16
N ILE A 208 1.56 -13.04 -12.78
CA ILE A 208 1.06 -14.41 -12.74
C ILE A 208 1.78 -15.23 -13.80
N THR A 209 2.46 -16.27 -13.40
CA THR A 209 3.17 -17.17 -14.31
C THR A 209 2.18 -18.03 -15.10
N LYS A 210 2.63 -18.63 -16.18
CA LYS A 210 1.80 -19.56 -16.98
C LYS A 210 1.26 -20.74 -16.17
N SER A 211 1.96 -21.14 -15.10
CA SER A 211 1.52 -22.20 -14.17
C SER A 211 0.55 -21.70 -13.08
N GLY A 212 0.16 -20.42 -13.10
CA GLY A 212 -0.73 -19.82 -12.10
C GLY A 212 -0.05 -19.40 -10.80
N GLY A 213 1.28 -19.55 -10.70
CA GLY A 213 2.04 -19.04 -9.54
C GLY A 213 2.35 -17.55 -9.68
N GLU A 214 2.82 -16.93 -8.58
CA GLU A 214 3.13 -15.52 -8.50
C GLU A 214 4.64 -15.30 -8.42
N ARG A 215 5.17 -14.42 -9.26
CA ARG A 215 6.53 -13.90 -9.12
C ARG A 215 6.50 -12.39 -9.05
N SER A 216 7.33 -11.84 -8.21
CA SER A 216 7.45 -10.38 -8.09
C SER A 216 8.47 -9.82 -9.06
N PHE A 217 8.28 -8.56 -9.42
CA PHE A 217 9.25 -7.81 -10.20
C PHE A 217 9.50 -6.43 -9.59
N VAL A 218 10.64 -5.86 -9.97
CA VAL A 218 10.95 -4.43 -9.84
C VAL A 218 11.29 -3.90 -11.20
N GLN A 219 10.75 -2.74 -11.54
CA GLN A 219 10.99 -2.03 -12.79
C GLN A 219 11.18 -0.55 -12.53
N SER A 220 12.21 0.06 -13.07
CA SER A 220 12.37 1.50 -13.01
C SER A 220 11.51 2.20 -14.07
N LEU A 221 11.10 3.42 -13.78
CA LEU A 221 10.51 4.36 -14.73
C LEU A 221 11.21 5.70 -14.55
N SER A 222 11.86 6.20 -15.58
CA SER A 222 12.51 7.50 -15.54
C SER A 222 11.46 8.63 -15.57
N SER A 223 11.85 9.83 -15.15
CA SER A 223 10.98 11.02 -15.27
C SER A 223 10.69 11.40 -16.73
N ALA A 224 11.47 10.90 -17.68
CA ALA A 224 11.22 11.06 -19.11
C ALA A 224 10.24 10.02 -19.70
N GLY A 225 9.79 9.05 -18.89
CA GLY A 225 8.83 8.02 -19.32
C GLY A 225 9.44 6.73 -19.82
N GLU A 226 10.74 6.53 -19.64
CA GLU A 226 11.42 5.33 -20.09
C GLU A 226 11.32 4.23 -19.04
N PHE A 227 10.69 3.12 -19.39
CA PHE A 227 10.65 1.92 -18.57
C PHE A 227 11.97 1.14 -18.72
N GLY A 228 12.65 0.92 -17.62
CA GLY A 228 13.83 0.07 -17.56
C GLY A 228 13.47 -1.43 -17.60
N SER A 229 14.50 -2.25 -17.49
CA SER A 229 14.35 -3.71 -17.45
C SER A 229 13.55 -4.15 -16.21
N LYS A 230 12.74 -5.20 -16.35
CA LYS A 230 12.12 -5.88 -15.22
C LYS A 230 13.10 -6.87 -14.61
N PHE A 231 13.32 -6.75 -13.32
CA PHE A 231 14.07 -7.74 -12.54
C PHE A 231 13.10 -8.57 -11.71
N TYR A 232 13.16 -9.89 -11.86
CA TYR A 232 12.22 -10.79 -11.23
C TYR A 232 12.79 -11.42 -9.96
N PHE A 233 11.91 -11.58 -8.94
CA PHE A 233 12.22 -12.19 -7.66
C PHE A 233 11.29 -13.39 -7.44
N GLY A 234 11.90 -14.55 -7.24
CA GLY A 234 11.16 -15.81 -7.16
C GLY A 234 10.78 -16.38 -8.52
N LYS A 235 10.23 -17.58 -8.48
CA LYS A 235 9.77 -18.31 -9.66
C LYS A 235 8.24 -18.37 -9.73
N SER A 236 7.58 -18.61 -8.60
CA SER A 236 6.12 -18.86 -8.56
C SER A 236 5.45 -18.69 -7.21
N ALA A 237 6.18 -18.33 -6.15
CA ALA A 237 5.66 -18.24 -4.80
C ALA A 237 6.33 -17.12 -3.97
N THR A 238 6.60 -15.99 -4.63
CA THR A 238 7.18 -14.80 -3.99
C THR A 238 6.35 -13.57 -4.33
N THR A 239 5.90 -12.88 -3.28
CA THR A 239 5.10 -11.66 -3.38
C THR A 239 5.83 -10.53 -2.64
N LEU A 240 6.19 -9.47 -3.36
CA LEU A 240 6.71 -8.23 -2.79
C LEU A 240 5.58 -7.20 -2.73
N THR A 241 5.43 -6.56 -1.59
CA THR A 241 4.27 -5.69 -1.29
C THR A 241 4.64 -4.25 -1.04
N SER A 242 5.89 -3.98 -0.68
CA SER A 242 6.35 -2.64 -0.33
C SER A 242 7.88 -2.55 -0.41
N GLY A 243 8.41 -1.34 -0.37
CA GLY A 243 9.84 -1.12 -0.29
C GLY A 243 10.22 0.33 -0.04
N VAL A 244 11.50 0.54 0.16
CA VAL A 244 12.09 1.86 0.36
C VAL A 244 13.42 1.97 -0.39
N LEU A 245 13.72 3.16 -0.89
CA LEU A 245 15.02 3.50 -1.46
C LEU A 245 15.96 3.91 -0.33
N ASN A 246 17.08 3.24 -0.21
CA ASN A 246 18.10 3.49 0.79
C ASN A 246 19.00 4.67 0.37
N LYS A 247 19.73 5.23 1.33
CA LYS A 247 20.69 6.33 1.07
C LYS A 247 21.83 5.91 0.14
N ASP A 248 22.23 4.64 0.18
CA ASP A 248 23.24 4.03 -0.69
C ASP A 248 22.69 3.66 -2.09
N LYS A 249 21.47 4.09 -2.41
CA LYS A 249 20.74 3.84 -3.65
C LYS A 249 20.36 2.37 -3.88
N THR A 250 20.52 1.49 -2.90
CA THR A 250 19.92 0.15 -2.93
C THR A 250 18.45 0.20 -2.58
N LEU A 251 17.69 -0.84 -2.93
CA LEU A 251 16.29 -0.98 -2.54
C LEU A 251 16.17 -1.99 -1.41
N THR A 252 15.46 -1.62 -0.34
CA THR A 252 14.93 -2.58 0.61
C THR A 252 13.51 -2.92 0.22
N LEU A 253 13.25 -4.18 -0.12
CA LEU A 253 11.95 -4.70 -0.53
C LEU A 253 11.43 -5.67 0.53
N VAL A 254 10.13 -5.66 0.77
CA VAL A 254 9.48 -6.54 1.76
C VAL A 254 8.30 -7.27 1.16
N GLY A 255 8.00 -8.43 1.75
CA GLY A 255 6.88 -9.25 1.31
C GLY A 255 6.91 -10.64 1.93
N ASN A 256 6.57 -11.65 1.16
CA ASN A 256 6.60 -13.05 1.59
C ASN A 256 7.10 -13.98 0.49
N SER A 257 7.56 -15.16 0.91
CA SER A 257 8.01 -16.20 -0.02
C SER A 257 7.84 -17.60 0.56
N ALA A 258 7.29 -18.50 -0.25
CA ALA A 258 7.21 -19.93 0.03
C ALA A 258 8.24 -20.77 -0.76
N GLU A 259 9.24 -20.13 -1.38
CA GLU A 259 10.26 -20.77 -2.18
C GLU A 259 11.68 -20.36 -1.76
N THR A 260 12.68 -21.13 -2.18
CA THR A 260 14.09 -20.80 -1.95
C THR A 260 14.48 -19.55 -2.77
N LEU A 261 15.03 -18.55 -2.10
CA LEU A 261 15.55 -17.32 -2.71
C LEU A 261 17.00 -17.09 -2.31
N ALA A 262 17.87 -16.75 -3.25
CA ALA A 262 19.30 -16.48 -3.01
C ALA A 262 19.94 -17.56 -2.10
N ASN A 263 19.69 -18.83 -2.40
CA ASN A 263 20.17 -20.00 -1.66
C ASN A 263 19.72 -20.07 -0.18
N LYS A 264 18.69 -19.31 0.21
CA LYS A 264 18.07 -19.41 1.55
C LYS A 264 16.74 -20.12 1.44
N SER A 265 16.64 -21.26 2.11
CA SER A 265 15.43 -22.08 2.20
C SER A 265 14.35 -21.43 3.07
N VAL A 266 13.11 -21.85 2.86
CA VAL A 266 11.95 -21.46 3.69
C VAL A 266 12.08 -22.10 5.08
N ALA A 267 11.83 -21.33 6.14
CA ALA A 267 11.82 -21.81 7.51
C ALA A 267 10.42 -22.25 7.98
N GLY A 268 9.39 -21.53 7.56
CA GLY A 268 7.98 -21.84 7.85
C GLY A 268 7.25 -22.48 6.68
N LYS A 269 5.94 -22.22 6.59
CA LYS A 269 5.15 -22.50 5.37
C LYS A 269 5.34 -21.39 4.33
N VAL A 270 5.28 -20.15 4.79
CA VAL A 270 5.55 -18.93 4.03
C VAL A 270 6.32 -17.99 4.95
N ASP A 271 7.47 -17.55 4.54
CA ASP A 271 8.28 -16.63 5.32
C ASP A 271 8.03 -15.19 4.93
N GLY A 272 7.99 -14.28 5.92
CA GLY A 272 8.18 -12.87 5.67
C GLY A 272 9.64 -12.64 5.22
N ILE A 273 9.82 -11.93 4.12
CA ILE A 273 11.14 -11.65 3.54
C ILE A 273 11.45 -10.15 3.52
N ILE A 274 12.72 -9.84 3.74
CA ILE A 274 13.29 -8.52 3.52
C ILE A 274 14.48 -8.74 2.58
N LEU A 275 14.44 -8.12 1.41
CA LEU A 275 15.48 -8.17 0.41
C LEU A 275 16.17 -6.81 0.34
N ASN A 276 17.49 -6.79 0.36
CA ASN A 276 18.27 -5.65 -0.10
C ASN A 276 18.76 -5.97 -1.52
N VAL A 277 18.44 -5.12 -2.48
CA VAL A 277 18.70 -5.37 -3.90
C VAL A 277 19.37 -4.19 -4.57
N SER A 278 20.21 -4.48 -5.54
CA SER A 278 20.76 -3.49 -6.46
C SER A 278 19.73 -3.17 -7.55
N PRO A 279 19.32 -1.91 -7.71
CA PRO A 279 18.32 -1.57 -8.72
C PRO A 279 18.85 -1.52 -10.15
N SER A 280 20.17 -1.59 -10.35
CA SER A 280 20.79 -1.56 -11.67
C SER A 280 20.78 -2.91 -12.38
N ASP A 281 20.86 -4.01 -11.63
CA ASP A 281 20.97 -5.37 -12.16
C ASP A 281 20.02 -6.37 -11.48
N GLY A 282 19.22 -5.94 -10.51
CA GLY A 282 18.27 -6.77 -9.77
C GLY A 282 18.92 -7.78 -8.82
N LYS A 283 20.23 -7.69 -8.57
CA LYS A 283 20.94 -8.62 -7.71
C LYS A 283 20.48 -8.51 -6.24
N ILE A 284 20.13 -9.64 -5.65
CA ILE A 284 19.88 -9.72 -4.21
C ILE A 284 21.23 -9.66 -3.48
N LEU A 285 21.46 -8.55 -2.81
CA LEU A 285 22.68 -8.32 -1.99
C LEU A 285 22.55 -8.96 -0.63
N LYS A 286 21.32 -8.97 -0.08
CA LYS A 286 21.01 -9.53 1.22
C LYS A 286 19.56 -10.01 1.27
N ILE A 287 19.36 -11.11 2.00
CA ILE A 287 18.03 -11.62 2.32
C ILE A 287 17.91 -11.92 3.81
N VAL A 288 16.82 -11.46 4.41
CA VAL A 288 16.39 -11.83 5.76
C VAL A 288 15.08 -12.57 5.64
N ARG A 289 14.98 -13.74 6.25
CA ARG A 289 13.75 -14.51 6.38
C ARG A 289 13.29 -14.49 7.83
N SER A 290 12.00 -14.34 8.03
CA SER A 290 11.40 -14.23 9.35
C SER A 290 10.17 -15.10 9.43
N ASN A 291 10.27 -16.22 10.16
CA ASN A 291 9.13 -17.07 10.51
C ASN A 291 9.49 -18.11 11.58
N GLY A 292 8.45 -18.81 12.06
CA GLY A 292 8.56 -20.03 12.86
C GLY A 292 8.09 -21.26 12.06
N VAL A 293 8.53 -22.44 12.51
CA VAL A 293 8.16 -23.71 11.88
C VAL A 293 6.64 -23.86 11.81
N GLY A 294 6.14 -24.21 10.63
CA GLY A 294 4.70 -24.42 10.38
C GLY A 294 3.83 -23.16 10.32
N ALA A 295 4.41 -21.98 10.52
CA ALA A 295 3.70 -20.69 10.45
C ALA A 295 3.76 -20.06 9.06
N THR A 296 2.88 -19.09 8.83
CA THR A 296 2.92 -18.16 7.70
C THR A 296 3.17 -16.76 8.21
N ARG A 297 4.13 -16.05 7.62
CA ARG A 297 4.37 -14.64 7.88
C ARG A 297 4.44 -13.87 6.57
N SER A 298 3.81 -12.71 6.56
CA SER A 298 3.81 -11.83 5.41
C SER A 298 4.01 -10.39 5.86
N TRP A 299 5.02 -9.73 5.30
CA TRP A 299 5.22 -8.31 5.49
C TRP A 299 4.41 -7.56 4.43
N LYS A 300 3.67 -6.52 4.87
CA LYS A 300 2.82 -5.70 4.00
C LYS A 300 3.39 -4.32 3.75
N SER A 301 4.20 -3.81 4.69
CA SER A 301 4.75 -2.46 4.60
C SER A 301 6.11 -2.36 5.27
N ALA A 302 6.90 -1.37 4.87
CA ALA A 302 8.21 -1.09 5.41
C ALA A 302 8.44 0.41 5.61
N ALA A 303 9.20 0.77 6.64
CA ALA A 303 9.75 2.09 6.84
C ALA A 303 11.28 2.08 6.68
N GLY A 304 11.85 3.25 6.40
CA GLY A 304 13.28 3.39 6.11
C GLY A 304 14.25 3.00 7.23
N ASN A 305 13.75 2.83 8.47
CA ASN A 305 14.52 2.33 9.62
C ASN A 305 14.45 0.80 9.78
N LEU A 306 14.07 0.07 8.74
CA LEU A 306 13.83 -1.37 8.72
C LEU A 306 12.75 -1.82 9.72
N THR A 307 11.79 -0.97 10.04
CA THR A 307 10.58 -1.39 10.73
C THR A 307 9.58 -1.87 9.68
N VAL A 308 9.06 -3.06 9.88
CA VAL A 308 8.14 -3.74 8.96
C VAL A 308 6.86 -4.13 9.68
N GLY A 309 5.75 -3.99 8.99
CA GLY A 309 4.42 -4.37 9.46
C GLY A 309 3.81 -5.46 8.57
N GLY A 310 3.04 -6.34 9.18
CA GLY A 310 2.41 -7.41 8.45
C GLY A 310 1.58 -8.35 9.32
N THR A 311 1.44 -9.59 8.89
CA THR A 311 0.66 -10.62 9.57
C THR A 311 1.48 -11.85 9.89
N SER A 312 1.10 -12.53 10.94
CA SER A 312 1.58 -13.88 11.28
C SER A 312 0.38 -14.79 11.52
N LYS A 313 0.39 -15.96 10.90
CA LYS A 313 -0.66 -16.96 11.05
C LYS A 313 -0.05 -18.29 11.47
N THR A 314 -0.56 -18.85 12.55
CA THR A 314 -0.35 -20.23 12.98
C THR A 314 -1.64 -21.03 12.82
N LYS A 315 -1.67 -22.31 13.24
CA LYS A 315 -2.90 -23.11 13.16
C LYS A 315 -4.09 -22.48 13.88
N SER A 316 -3.86 -21.78 14.97
CA SER A 316 -4.90 -21.29 15.90
C SER A 316 -4.94 -19.78 16.06
N LEU A 317 -3.97 -19.03 15.51
CA LEU A 317 -3.83 -17.60 15.82
C LEU A 317 -3.47 -16.79 14.58
N ASN A 318 -4.23 -15.72 14.33
CA ASN A 318 -3.91 -14.66 13.39
C ASN A 318 -3.52 -13.41 14.18
N GLU A 319 -2.39 -12.81 13.83
CA GLU A 319 -1.86 -11.64 14.51
C GLU A 319 -1.36 -10.60 13.52
N GLY A 320 -1.59 -9.33 13.83
CA GLY A 320 -0.79 -8.24 13.29
C GLY A 320 0.59 -8.26 13.95
N VAL A 321 1.64 -8.15 13.16
CA VAL A 321 3.03 -8.20 13.65
C VAL A 321 3.79 -7.00 13.15
N ILE A 322 4.47 -6.31 14.08
CA ILE A 322 5.42 -5.25 13.79
C ILE A 322 6.78 -5.68 14.30
N SER A 323 7.80 -5.53 13.48
CA SER A 323 9.17 -5.86 13.88
C SER A 323 10.14 -4.83 13.34
N GLN A 324 11.13 -4.47 14.13
CA GLN A 324 12.29 -3.70 13.68
C GLN A 324 13.49 -4.61 13.57
N PHE A 325 14.22 -4.46 12.47
CA PHE A 325 15.44 -5.22 12.20
C PHE A 325 16.65 -4.28 12.21
N SER A 326 17.79 -4.82 12.61
CA SER A 326 19.08 -4.17 12.44
C SER A 326 19.50 -4.20 10.96
N THR A 327 20.50 -3.42 10.61
CA THR A 327 21.12 -3.49 9.27
C THR A 327 21.75 -4.85 8.99
N THR A 328 22.12 -5.61 10.06
CA THR A 328 22.60 -7.00 9.94
C THR A 328 21.47 -8.02 9.79
N GLY A 329 20.19 -7.62 9.92
CA GLY A 329 19.02 -8.50 9.78
C GLY A 329 18.60 -9.20 11.07
N SER A 330 19.19 -8.86 12.20
CA SER A 330 18.74 -9.35 13.51
C SER A 330 17.50 -8.57 13.96
N VAL A 331 16.55 -9.24 14.60
CA VAL A 331 15.38 -8.60 15.20
C VAL A 331 15.83 -7.78 16.39
N LEU A 332 15.54 -6.47 16.37
CA LEU A 332 15.78 -5.58 17.50
C LEU A 332 14.62 -5.64 18.49
N TRP A 333 13.40 -5.58 17.98
CA TRP A 333 12.18 -5.80 18.75
C TRP A 333 11.04 -6.30 17.85
N SER A 334 10.05 -6.93 18.45
CA SER A 334 8.85 -7.39 17.76
C SER A 334 7.64 -7.29 18.69
N LYS A 335 6.53 -6.77 18.16
CA LYS A 335 5.23 -6.70 18.86
C LYS A 335 4.18 -7.43 18.06
N ARG A 336 3.26 -8.09 18.75
CA ARG A 336 2.18 -8.88 18.17
C ARG A 336 0.85 -8.44 18.73
N TYR A 337 -0.14 -8.34 17.88
CA TYR A 337 -1.48 -7.89 18.21
C TYR A 337 -2.50 -8.86 17.63
N ALA A 338 -3.47 -9.24 18.44
CA ALA A 338 -4.63 -9.97 17.93
C ALA A 338 -5.33 -9.08 16.91
N GLY A 339 -5.29 -9.48 15.64
CA GLY A 339 -5.82 -8.68 14.55
C GLY A 339 -5.54 -9.30 13.20
N ALA A 340 -6.32 -8.90 12.20
CA ALA A 340 -6.22 -9.44 10.84
C ALA A 340 -5.03 -8.88 10.06
N SER A 341 -4.66 -7.62 10.28
CA SER A 341 -3.60 -6.94 9.53
C SER A 341 -2.86 -5.91 10.36
N ALA A 342 -1.64 -5.61 9.93
CA ALA A 342 -0.85 -4.49 10.43
C ALA A 342 -0.23 -3.73 9.25
N ALA A 343 -0.17 -2.41 9.37
CA ALA A 343 0.50 -1.53 8.43
C ALA A 343 1.45 -0.60 9.17
N ILE A 344 2.51 -0.15 8.49
CA ILE A 344 3.50 0.76 9.06
C ILE A 344 3.88 1.84 8.05
N ASN A 345 4.20 3.01 8.55
CA ASN A 345 4.72 4.11 7.75
C ASN A 345 6.20 4.42 8.03
N ASN A 346 6.72 5.46 7.43
CA ASN A 346 8.11 5.90 7.59
C ASN A 346 8.46 6.49 8.97
N SER A 347 7.47 6.80 9.80
CA SER A 347 7.65 7.38 11.14
C SER A 347 7.44 6.36 12.27
N ALA A 348 7.49 5.07 11.94
CA ALA A 348 7.22 3.97 12.88
C ALA A 348 5.84 4.04 13.56
N VAL A 349 4.87 4.67 12.89
CA VAL A 349 3.46 4.61 13.28
C VAL A 349 2.83 3.37 12.67
N VAL A 350 2.02 2.68 13.43
CA VAL A 350 1.43 1.40 13.07
C VAL A 350 -0.07 1.44 13.29
N ALA A 351 -0.83 0.99 12.29
CA ALA A 351 -2.24 0.73 12.43
C ALA A 351 -2.51 -0.78 12.44
N VAL A 352 -3.32 -1.25 13.36
CA VAL A 352 -3.71 -2.65 13.53
C VAL A 352 -5.23 -2.74 13.63
N LEU A 353 -5.85 -3.48 12.72
CA LEU A 353 -7.26 -3.84 12.83
C LEU A 353 -7.39 -4.99 13.85
N THR A 354 -8.11 -4.76 14.94
CA THR A 354 -8.21 -5.71 16.04
C THR A 354 -9.40 -6.64 15.87
N THR A 355 -9.19 -7.93 16.08
CA THR A 355 -10.26 -8.95 16.13
C THR A 355 -10.70 -9.24 17.56
N GLN A 356 -10.04 -8.67 18.56
CA GLN A 356 -10.31 -8.85 19.98
C GLN A 356 -10.21 -7.53 20.72
N SER A 357 -10.86 -7.45 21.89
CA SER A 357 -10.76 -6.28 22.76
C SER A 357 -9.35 -6.11 23.31
N ASN A 358 -8.88 -4.87 23.38
CA ASN A 358 -7.58 -4.50 23.93
C ASN A 358 -7.77 -3.48 25.05
N SER A 359 -7.26 -3.80 26.23
CA SER A 359 -7.42 -2.94 27.42
C SER A 359 -6.63 -1.63 27.35
N LEU A 360 -5.48 -1.60 26.64
CA LEU A 360 -4.61 -0.42 26.57
C LEU A 360 -5.31 0.81 25.98
N LEU A 361 -6.12 0.62 24.93
CA LEU A 361 -6.88 1.70 24.28
C LEU A 361 -8.39 1.52 24.42
N LYS A 362 -8.86 0.61 25.29
CA LYS A 362 -10.28 0.25 25.43
C LYS A 362 -10.92 -0.08 24.08
N SER A 363 -10.15 -0.68 23.17
CA SER A 363 -10.62 -1.05 21.82
C SER A 363 -11.47 -2.32 21.88
N LYS A 364 -12.39 -2.42 20.91
CA LYS A 364 -13.26 -3.58 20.69
C LYS A 364 -12.84 -4.31 19.40
N ALA A 365 -13.36 -5.49 19.19
CA ALA A 365 -13.25 -6.15 17.88
C ALA A 365 -13.85 -5.25 16.79
N GLY A 366 -13.15 -5.13 15.66
CA GLY A 366 -13.51 -4.23 14.57
C GLY A 366 -12.98 -2.79 14.71
N ASP A 367 -12.28 -2.46 15.81
CA ASP A 367 -11.58 -1.18 15.90
C ASP A 367 -10.20 -1.26 15.25
N VAL A 368 -9.77 -0.16 14.65
CA VAL A 368 -8.37 0.05 14.29
C VAL A 368 -7.68 0.79 15.43
N VAL A 369 -6.62 0.21 15.95
CA VAL A 369 -5.73 0.86 16.92
C VAL A 369 -4.48 1.35 16.20
N VAL A 370 -4.08 2.56 16.51
CA VAL A 370 -2.91 3.21 15.92
C VAL A 370 -1.92 3.51 17.03
N TYR A 371 -0.67 3.09 16.84
CA TYR A 371 0.40 3.31 17.79
C TYR A 371 1.58 4.01 17.15
N GLN A 372 2.20 4.90 17.89
CA GLN A 372 3.54 5.38 17.62
C GLN A 372 4.51 4.73 18.61
N PHE A 373 5.54 4.09 18.08
CA PHE A 373 6.57 3.40 18.86
C PHE A 373 7.84 4.23 19.01
N ASP A 374 8.51 4.07 20.14
CA ASP A 374 9.86 4.56 20.30
C ASP A 374 10.88 3.59 19.68
N LYS A 375 12.19 3.93 19.82
CA LYS A 375 13.29 3.11 19.29
C LYS A 375 13.41 1.73 19.96
N LYS A 376 12.83 1.56 21.14
CA LYS A 376 12.81 0.28 21.89
C LYS A 376 11.59 -0.57 21.56
N GLY A 377 10.67 -0.04 20.75
CA GLY A 377 9.42 -0.70 20.42
C GLY A 377 8.34 -0.54 21.48
N ASP A 378 8.47 0.44 22.38
CA ASP A 378 7.44 0.71 23.35
C ASP A 378 6.43 1.74 22.80
N PRO A 379 5.12 1.49 22.93
CA PRO A 379 4.10 2.39 22.44
C PRO A 379 4.06 3.66 23.31
N LYS A 380 4.31 4.82 22.70
CA LYS A 380 4.27 6.13 23.38
C LYS A 380 2.95 6.84 23.23
N LEU A 381 2.41 6.80 22.02
CA LEU A 381 1.13 7.43 21.69
C LEU A 381 0.21 6.36 21.11
N GLY A 382 -1.08 6.50 21.33
CA GLY A 382 -2.05 5.59 20.77
C GLY A 382 -3.36 6.29 20.44
N GLY A 383 -4.01 5.84 19.39
CA GLY A 383 -5.33 6.30 18.96
C GLY A 383 -6.22 5.12 18.60
N ARG A 384 -7.52 5.36 18.56
CA ARG A 384 -8.54 4.36 18.23
C ARG A 384 -9.49 4.92 17.17
N ILE A 385 -9.76 4.10 16.16
CA ILE A 385 -10.74 4.36 15.10
C ILE A 385 -11.79 3.25 15.21
N PRO A 386 -13.04 3.56 15.54
CA PRO A 386 -14.06 2.53 15.75
C PRO A 386 -14.63 1.99 14.44
N LEU A 387 -15.21 0.78 14.51
CA LEU A 387 -16.10 0.18 13.50
C LEU A 387 -15.48 0.10 12.08
N SER A 388 -14.23 -0.29 11.99
CA SER A 388 -13.55 -0.48 10.71
C SER A 388 -13.52 -1.95 10.32
N THR A 389 -13.65 -2.23 9.03
CA THR A 389 -13.52 -3.57 8.45
C THR A 389 -12.16 -3.80 7.82
N GLU A 390 -11.48 -2.72 7.42
CA GLU A 390 -10.20 -2.76 6.73
C GLU A 390 -9.37 -1.52 7.00
N ILE A 391 -8.05 -1.69 7.01
CA ILE A 391 -7.08 -0.59 6.93
C ILE A 391 -6.62 -0.50 5.47
N VAL A 392 -7.01 0.56 4.80
CA VAL A 392 -6.64 0.81 3.40
C VAL A 392 -5.26 1.44 3.31
N GLY A 393 -4.93 2.35 4.23
CA GLY A 393 -3.64 3.01 4.22
C GLY A 393 -3.33 3.75 5.51
N LEU A 394 -2.05 4.02 5.69
CA LEU A 394 -1.51 4.76 6.84
C LEU A 394 -0.38 5.65 6.37
N ARG A 395 -0.44 6.93 6.71
CA ARG A 395 0.62 7.88 6.39
C ARG A 395 0.83 8.87 7.52
N SER A 396 2.09 9.15 7.87
CA SER A 396 2.45 10.28 8.73
C SER A 396 3.22 11.32 7.93
N GLN A 397 2.93 12.57 8.21
CA GLN A 397 3.58 13.72 7.59
C GLN A 397 3.84 14.77 8.67
N SER A 398 5.08 15.25 8.74
CA SER A 398 5.43 16.35 9.63
C SER A 398 4.57 17.58 9.33
N GLY A 399 3.96 18.14 10.36
CA GLY A 399 3.05 19.28 10.26
C GLY A 399 1.58 18.92 9.98
N LEU A 400 1.30 17.70 9.49
CA LEU A 400 -0.06 17.22 9.28
C LEU A 400 -0.49 16.16 10.33
N GLY A 401 0.46 15.51 11.01
CA GLY A 401 0.18 14.38 11.89
C GLY A 401 0.13 13.05 11.14
N THR A 402 -0.70 12.14 11.63
CA THR A 402 -0.91 10.82 11.02
C THR A 402 -2.33 10.69 10.49
N CYS A 403 -2.48 10.29 9.24
CA CYS A 403 -3.76 9.96 8.64
C CYS A 403 -3.87 8.45 8.39
N VAL A 404 -5.02 7.90 8.73
CA VAL A 404 -5.38 6.50 8.49
C VAL A 404 -6.62 6.49 7.62
N ALA A 405 -6.55 5.78 6.50
CA ALA A 405 -7.70 5.48 5.68
C ALA A 405 -8.24 4.10 6.07
N THR A 406 -9.51 4.02 6.43
CA THR A 406 -10.19 2.79 6.79
C THR A 406 -11.48 2.63 6.00
N LYS A 407 -11.93 1.39 5.83
CA LYS A 407 -13.25 1.06 5.31
C LYS A 407 -14.18 0.77 6.49
N ALA A 408 -15.32 1.41 6.54
CA ALA A 408 -16.33 1.19 7.55
C ALA A 408 -17.25 0.00 7.19
N SER A 409 -18.07 -0.44 8.13
CA SER A 409 -18.97 -1.59 7.94
C SER A 409 -20.09 -1.34 6.92
N ASP A 410 -20.43 -0.10 6.67
CA ASP A 410 -21.41 0.32 5.65
C ASP A 410 -20.79 0.46 4.23
N GLY A 411 -19.49 0.16 4.10
CA GLY A 411 -18.75 0.27 2.85
C GLY A 411 -18.16 1.65 2.56
N SER A 412 -18.46 2.66 3.37
CA SER A 412 -17.86 3.98 3.22
C SER A 412 -16.38 3.98 3.63
N PHE A 413 -15.62 4.92 3.10
CA PHE A 413 -14.22 5.15 3.46
C PHE A 413 -14.10 6.32 4.42
N VAL A 414 -13.29 6.16 5.43
CA VAL A 414 -13.07 7.17 6.47
C VAL A 414 -11.60 7.53 6.55
N LEU A 415 -11.31 8.83 6.42
CA LEU A 415 -9.98 9.38 6.72
C LEU A 415 -9.99 9.90 8.14
N THR A 416 -9.16 9.33 9.00
CA THR A 416 -9.02 9.76 10.39
C THR A 416 -7.64 10.32 10.63
N GLN A 417 -7.58 11.55 11.14
CA GLN A 417 -6.33 12.22 11.47
C GLN A 417 -6.06 12.18 12.98
N LEU A 418 -4.82 11.86 13.31
CA LEU A 418 -4.29 11.77 14.67
C LEU A 418 -3.11 12.75 14.83
N PRO A 419 -2.94 13.39 16.00
CA PRO A 419 -1.96 14.46 16.19
C PRO A 419 -0.52 13.95 16.47
N PHE A 420 -0.09 12.86 15.84
CA PHE A 420 1.26 12.30 16.06
C PHE A 420 1.87 11.66 14.79
#